data_48d3f4c3c2f162be2f123733af8aa7f8
#
_entry.id   48d3f4c3c2f162be2f123733af8aa7f8
#
_cell.length_a   1.000
_cell.length_b   1.000
_cell.length_c   1.000
_cell.angle_alpha   90.00
_cell.angle_beta   90.00
_cell.angle_gamma   90.00
#
_symmetry.space_group_name_H-M   'P 1'
#
loop_
_entity.id
_entity.type
_entity.pdbx_description
1 polymer ?
#
loop_
_entity_poly.entity_id
_entity_poly.type
_entity_poly.pdbx_seq_one_letter_code
_entity_poly.pdbx_strand_id
1 'polypeptide(L)'
;MALILGVTGSIATGKSHLCSYLCDAHNAVHADADKVVHRMYDPGKPGFDRIVAEFGEVVIGSDGYIDRKVLGSQVFGDKERMTALTRAIGDIAGEMKSIIDRWREELPSDEIAVLEAVNLIEAGYSKWCDATWLVAVDNSVALPRLMARNSFATEEAQQRINSQQPWEKRSPASDFVFHNNSDLETFKKSIDEQVPKIKELFIAGTLPEPRWFSWNRERQAEKSPDS
;
A
#
# COMPACT_ATOMS: atom_id res chain seq x y z
N MET A 1 -7.41 21.01 6.40
CA MET A 1 -6.76 20.00 5.53
C MET A 1 -7.43 18.67 5.80
N ALA A 2 -7.61 17.81 4.77
CA ALA A 2 -8.18 16.47 4.92
C ALA A 2 -7.27 15.57 5.77
N LEU A 3 -7.88 14.58 6.46
CA LEU A 3 -7.17 13.53 7.19
C LEU A 3 -6.61 12.50 6.19
N ILE A 4 -5.31 12.36 6.12
CA ILE A 4 -4.64 11.39 5.24
C ILE A 4 -4.33 10.10 6.00
N LEU A 5 -4.98 9.02 5.62
CA LEU A 5 -4.72 7.68 6.16
C LEU A 5 -3.86 6.86 5.20
N GLY A 6 -2.75 6.36 5.68
CA GLY A 6 -2.02 5.31 4.99
C GLY A 6 -2.56 3.94 5.40
N VAL A 7 -2.96 3.11 4.44
CA VAL A 7 -3.45 1.75 4.71
C VAL A 7 -2.48 0.73 4.13
N THR A 8 -1.98 -0.17 4.99
CA THR A 8 -1.08 -1.25 4.61
C THR A 8 -1.51 -2.60 5.14
N GLY A 9 -0.85 -3.64 4.71
CA GLY A 9 -1.08 -5.04 5.09
C GLY A 9 -0.64 -5.97 3.99
N SER A 10 -0.38 -7.21 4.33
CA SER A 10 0.07 -8.23 3.39
C SER A 10 -1.06 -8.70 2.46
N ILE A 11 -0.73 -9.63 1.56
CA ILE A 11 -1.71 -10.22 0.66
C ILE A 11 -2.84 -10.94 1.46
N ALA A 12 -4.06 -10.85 0.97
CA ALA A 12 -5.27 -11.48 1.55
C ALA A 12 -5.66 -11.00 2.96
N THR A 13 -5.08 -9.89 3.48
CA THR A 13 -5.44 -9.34 4.79
C THR A 13 -6.78 -8.61 4.82
N GLY A 14 -7.30 -8.17 3.67
CA GLY A 14 -8.55 -7.39 3.60
C GLY A 14 -8.35 -5.88 3.50
N LYS A 15 -7.13 -5.39 3.16
CA LYS A 15 -6.86 -3.96 2.92
C LYS A 15 -7.89 -3.31 1.99
N SER A 16 -8.09 -3.91 0.82
CA SER A 16 -9.00 -3.33 -0.19
C SER A 16 -10.45 -3.32 0.29
N HIS A 17 -10.83 -4.25 1.17
CA HIS A 17 -12.14 -4.23 1.84
C HIS A 17 -12.25 -3.04 2.80
N LEU A 18 -11.21 -2.78 3.60
CA LEU A 18 -11.16 -1.61 4.47
C LEU A 18 -11.26 -0.32 3.64
N CYS A 19 -10.45 -0.20 2.59
CA CYS A 19 -10.45 0.99 1.73
C CYS A 19 -11.81 1.21 1.05
N SER A 20 -12.42 0.16 0.46
CA SER A 20 -13.77 0.27 -0.12
C SER A 20 -14.80 0.67 0.92
N TYR A 21 -14.76 0.07 2.11
CA TYR A 21 -15.71 0.42 3.17
C TYR A 21 -15.56 1.85 3.66
N LEU A 22 -14.34 2.37 3.76
CA LEU A 22 -14.11 3.79 4.06
C LEU A 22 -14.70 4.70 2.97
N CYS A 23 -14.62 4.33 1.70
CA CYS A 23 -15.26 5.08 0.62
C CYS A 23 -16.79 5.02 0.72
N ASP A 24 -17.36 3.83 0.90
CA ASP A 24 -18.79 3.60 0.84
C ASP A 24 -19.54 4.14 2.07
N ALA A 25 -18.98 3.95 3.27
CA ALA A 25 -19.64 4.29 4.54
C ALA A 25 -19.16 5.60 5.16
N HIS A 26 -17.96 6.06 4.85
CA HIS A 26 -17.35 7.24 5.46
C HIS A 26 -16.95 8.33 4.44
N ASN A 27 -17.40 8.21 3.19
CA ASN A 27 -17.15 9.15 2.08
C ASN A 27 -15.65 9.45 1.84
N ALA A 28 -14.77 8.48 2.11
CA ALA A 28 -13.35 8.66 1.88
C ALA A 28 -12.99 8.66 0.39
N VAL A 29 -12.00 9.46 0.00
CA VAL A 29 -11.34 9.31 -1.30
C VAL A 29 -10.19 8.30 -1.17
N HIS A 30 -9.92 7.55 -2.24
CA HIS A 30 -8.95 6.45 -2.18
C HIS A 30 -8.02 6.41 -3.40
N ALA A 31 -6.75 6.19 -3.16
CA ALA A 31 -5.77 5.80 -4.16
C ALA A 31 -5.06 4.51 -3.76
N ASP A 32 -5.06 3.56 -4.67
CA ASP A 32 -4.30 2.32 -4.60
C ASP A 32 -2.96 2.55 -5.32
N ALA A 33 -1.86 2.52 -4.57
CA ALA A 33 -0.53 2.80 -5.09
C ALA A 33 -0.13 1.87 -6.24
N ASP A 34 -0.52 0.59 -6.19
CA ASP A 34 -0.23 -0.35 -7.27
C ASP A 34 -0.95 0.06 -8.55
N LYS A 35 -2.20 0.51 -8.46
CA LYS A 35 -2.95 1.03 -9.62
C LYS A 35 -2.39 2.35 -10.14
N VAL A 36 -1.92 3.22 -9.23
CA VAL A 36 -1.24 4.47 -9.62
C VAL A 36 0.03 4.17 -10.40
N VAL A 37 0.89 3.29 -9.87
CA VAL A 37 2.12 2.85 -10.54
C VAL A 37 1.83 2.27 -11.92
N HIS A 38 0.80 1.44 -12.05
CA HIS A 38 0.41 0.89 -13.35
C HIS A 38 0.08 1.98 -14.37
N ARG A 39 -0.64 3.04 -13.96
CA ARG A 39 -0.98 4.15 -14.85
C ARG A 39 0.22 5.02 -15.25
N MET A 40 1.33 4.99 -14.48
CA MET A 40 2.55 5.71 -14.83
C MET A 40 3.20 5.20 -16.12
N TYR A 41 2.87 3.97 -16.53
CA TYR A 41 3.35 3.35 -17.76
C TYR A 41 2.21 2.89 -18.69
N ASP A 42 1.06 3.57 -18.66
CA ASP A 42 0.06 3.42 -19.71
C ASP A 42 0.60 3.90 -21.06
N PRO A 43 0.08 3.41 -22.20
CA PRO A 43 0.45 3.90 -23.52
C PRO A 43 0.42 5.43 -23.60
N GLY A 44 1.48 6.01 -24.14
CA GLY A 44 1.65 7.47 -24.23
C GLY A 44 2.23 8.13 -22.97
N LYS A 45 2.55 7.38 -21.93
CA LYS A 45 3.30 7.87 -20.77
C LYS A 45 4.80 7.61 -20.93
N PRO A 46 5.68 8.49 -20.43
CA PRO A 46 7.13 8.28 -20.51
C PRO A 46 7.62 6.97 -19.89
N GLY A 47 6.89 6.43 -18.89
CA GLY A 47 7.18 5.13 -18.29
C GLY A 47 7.03 3.98 -19.27
N PHE A 48 6.02 4.03 -20.16
CA PHE A 48 5.80 3.04 -21.20
C PHE A 48 7.02 2.93 -22.12
N ASP A 49 7.44 4.07 -22.69
CA ASP A 49 8.56 4.09 -23.63
C ASP A 49 9.86 3.59 -22.99
N ARG A 50 10.13 3.98 -21.74
CA ARG A 50 11.32 3.51 -21.01
C ARG A 50 11.28 2.02 -20.69
N ILE A 51 10.10 1.47 -20.34
CA ILE A 51 9.94 0.03 -20.10
C ILE A 51 10.17 -0.74 -21.40
N VAL A 52 9.61 -0.31 -22.51
CA VAL A 52 9.82 -0.96 -23.80
C VAL A 52 11.29 -0.88 -24.23
N ALA A 53 11.94 0.25 -24.01
CA ALA A 53 13.38 0.40 -24.30
C ALA A 53 14.26 -0.54 -23.46
N GLU A 54 13.92 -0.75 -22.19
CA GLU A 54 14.70 -1.57 -21.25
C GLU A 54 14.41 -3.08 -21.40
N PHE A 55 13.15 -3.46 -21.63
CA PHE A 55 12.70 -4.86 -21.58
C PHE A 55 12.33 -5.45 -22.94
N GLY A 56 12.32 -4.60 -23.99
CA GLY A 56 11.98 -4.98 -25.37
C GLY A 56 10.48 -4.97 -25.67
N GLU A 57 10.13 -4.96 -26.94
CA GLU A 57 8.72 -4.94 -27.41
C GLU A 57 7.91 -6.16 -26.97
N VAL A 58 8.58 -7.26 -26.59
CA VAL A 58 7.93 -8.48 -26.09
C VAL A 58 7.04 -8.25 -24.87
N VAL A 59 7.28 -7.16 -24.13
CA VAL A 59 6.43 -6.80 -22.98
C VAL A 59 5.15 -6.08 -23.37
N ILE A 60 4.93 -5.76 -24.66
CA ILE A 60 3.70 -5.14 -25.13
C ILE A 60 2.66 -6.24 -25.40
N GLY A 61 1.52 -6.15 -24.72
CA GLY A 61 0.39 -7.04 -24.93
C GLY A 61 -0.35 -6.75 -26.25
N SER A 62 -1.22 -7.66 -26.64
CA SER A 62 -2.07 -7.52 -27.86
C SER A 62 -3.03 -6.34 -27.81
N ASP A 63 -3.28 -5.79 -26.63
CA ASP A 63 -4.11 -4.60 -26.38
C ASP A 63 -3.31 -3.28 -26.45
N GLY A 64 -2.00 -3.36 -26.68
CA GLY A 64 -1.09 -2.22 -26.74
C GLY A 64 -0.63 -1.70 -25.38
N TYR A 65 -1.02 -2.34 -24.28
CA TYR A 65 -0.54 -2.05 -22.93
C TYR A 65 0.65 -2.95 -22.55
N ILE A 66 1.35 -2.62 -21.50
CA ILE A 66 2.38 -3.52 -20.95
C ILE A 66 1.72 -4.78 -20.39
N ASP A 67 2.08 -5.95 -20.92
CA ASP A 67 1.71 -7.25 -20.35
C ASP A 67 2.49 -7.47 -19.04
N ARG A 68 1.81 -7.23 -17.93
CA ARG A 68 2.40 -7.34 -16.59
C ARG A 68 2.85 -8.76 -16.22
N LYS A 69 2.29 -9.80 -16.87
CA LYS A 69 2.75 -11.17 -16.64
C LYS A 69 4.08 -11.41 -17.33
N VAL A 70 4.20 -10.97 -18.58
CA VAL A 70 5.46 -11.06 -19.33
C VAL A 70 6.53 -10.22 -18.66
N LEU A 71 6.25 -8.94 -18.34
CA LEU A 71 7.19 -8.08 -17.64
C LEU A 71 7.57 -8.66 -16.27
N GLY A 72 6.59 -9.11 -15.50
CA GLY A 72 6.82 -9.74 -14.19
C GLY A 72 7.72 -10.98 -14.26
N SER A 73 7.55 -11.83 -15.29
CA SER A 73 8.42 -13.01 -15.49
C SER A 73 9.87 -12.64 -15.77
N GLN A 74 10.12 -11.44 -16.33
CA GLN A 74 11.48 -10.97 -16.61
C GLN A 74 12.19 -10.36 -15.39
N VAL A 75 11.44 -9.90 -14.38
CA VAL A 75 12.00 -9.18 -13.22
C VAL A 75 11.89 -9.97 -11.91
N PHE A 76 10.98 -10.95 -11.85
CA PHE A 76 10.74 -11.71 -10.62
C PHE A 76 11.97 -12.52 -10.23
N GLY A 77 12.45 -12.34 -8.98
CA GLY A 77 13.63 -13.02 -8.45
C GLY A 77 14.98 -12.38 -8.84
N ASP A 78 14.97 -11.35 -9.68
CA ASP A 78 16.16 -10.61 -10.10
C ASP A 78 16.15 -9.17 -9.58
N LYS A 79 17.03 -8.85 -8.62
CA LYS A 79 17.11 -7.52 -8.01
C LYS A 79 17.57 -6.44 -8.98
N GLU A 80 18.46 -6.75 -9.90
CA GLU A 80 18.99 -5.78 -10.87
C GLU A 80 17.90 -5.40 -11.87
N ARG A 81 17.20 -6.39 -12.40
CA ARG A 81 16.06 -6.16 -13.30
C ARG A 81 14.89 -5.47 -12.61
N MET A 82 14.62 -5.77 -11.34
CA MET A 82 13.61 -5.05 -10.57
C MET A 82 14.01 -3.58 -10.36
N THR A 83 15.30 -3.30 -10.13
CA THR A 83 15.82 -1.93 -10.03
C THR A 83 15.70 -1.19 -11.36
N ALA A 84 16.02 -1.87 -12.47
CA ALA A 84 15.86 -1.31 -13.82
C ALA A 84 14.39 -0.98 -14.11
N LEU A 85 13.46 -1.87 -13.75
CA LEU A 85 12.03 -1.61 -13.88
C LEU A 85 11.59 -0.38 -13.07
N THR A 86 11.99 -0.30 -11.80
CA THR A 86 11.64 0.85 -10.95
C THR A 86 12.15 2.16 -11.56
N ARG A 87 13.37 2.17 -12.11
CA ARG A 87 13.94 3.33 -12.81
C ARG A 87 13.15 3.66 -14.08
N ALA A 88 12.77 2.66 -14.87
CA ALA A 88 12.00 2.84 -16.10
C ALA A 88 10.60 3.40 -15.82
N ILE A 89 9.92 2.96 -14.76
CA ILE A 89 8.62 3.52 -14.34
C ILE A 89 8.76 5.01 -14.04
N GLY A 90 9.79 5.41 -13.28
CA GLY A 90 10.06 6.81 -12.94
C GLY A 90 9.90 7.14 -11.47
N ASP A 91 9.59 8.41 -11.16
CA ASP A 91 9.47 8.87 -9.77
C ASP A 91 8.13 8.46 -9.12
N ILE A 92 8.07 7.20 -8.69
CA ILE A 92 6.89 6.64 -8.01
C ILE A 92 6.62 7.41 -6.70
N ALA A 93 7.67 7.77 -5.96
CA ALA A 93 7.51 8.45 -4.67
C ALA A 93 6.95 9.87 -4.87
N GLY A 94 7.43 10.59 -5.88
CA GLY A 94 6.91 11.90 -6.27
C GLY A 94 5.44 11.84 -6.69
N GLU A 95 5.04 10.80 -7.43
CA GLU A 95 3.63 10.62 -7.82
C GLU A 95 2.73 10.39 -6.59
N MET A 96 3.14 9.53 -5.63
CA MET A 96 2.39 9.32 -4.39
C MET A 96 2.28 10.62 -3.59
N LYS A 97 3.38 11.36 -3.47
CA LYS A 97 3.40 12.65 -2.79
C LYS A 97 2.46 13.66 -3.46
N SER A 98 2.48 13.76 -4.78
CA SER A 98 1.62 14.65 -5.54
C SER A 98 0.13 14.38 -5.31
N ILE A 99 -0.27 13.10 -5.21
CA ILE A 99 -1.64 12.71 -4.87
C ILE A 99 -2.01 13.23 -3.48
N ILE A 100 -1.15 13.02 -2.49
CA ILE A 100 -1.40 13.44 -1.11
C ILE A 100 -1.46 14.99 -1.01
N ASP A 101 -0.52 15.69 -1.67
CA ASP A 101 -0.50 17.16 -1.66
C ASP A 101 -1.80 17.72 -2.25
N ARG A 102 -2.26 17.19 -3.38
CA ARG A 102 -3.53 17.55 -3.99
C ARG A 102 -4.72 17.30 -3.05
N TRP A 103 -4.77 16.17 -2.35
CA TRP A 103 -5.83 15.92 -1.36
C TRP A 103 -5.82 16.93 -0.21
N ARG A 104 -4.63 17.34 0.25
CA ARG A 104 -4.51 18.38 1.29
C ARG A 104 -4.99 19.75 0.82
N GLU A 105 -4.85 20.04 -0.47
CA GLU A 105 -5.26 21.33 -1.07
C GLU A 105 -6.74 21.35 -1.44
N GLU A 106 -7.25 20.26 -2.01
CA GLU A 106 -8.58 20.24 -2.64
C GLU A 106 -9.70 19.71 -1.73
N LEU A 107 -9.39 18.83 -0.76
CA LEU A 107 -10.42 18.19 0.04
C LEU A 107 -10.79 19.03 1.30
N PRO A 108 -12.09 19.01 1.69
CA PRO A 108 -12.54 19.58 2.95
C PRO A 108 -11.81 19.02 4.17
N SER A 109 -11.76 19.82 5.25
CA SER A 109 -10.99 19.46 6.46
C SER A 109 -11.59 18.31 7.29
N ASP A 110 -12.79 17.89 7.02
CA ASP A 110 -13.49 16.79 7.67
C ASP A 110 -13.52 15.51 6.84
N GLU A 111 -12.97 15.56 5.62
CA GLU A 111 -12.86 14.40 4.75
C GLU A 111 -11.63 13.53 5.05
N ILE A 112 -11.77 12.25 4.70
CA ILE A 112 -10.70 11.26 4.79
C ILE A 112 -10.18 10.97 3.39
N ALA A 113 -8.86 10.97 3.23
CA ALA A 113 -8.21 10.45 2.04
C ALA A 113 -7.32 9.24 2.41
N VAL A 114 -7.36 8.20 1.60
CA VAL A 114 -6.71 6.93 1.88
C VAL A 114 -5.69 6.59 0.80
N LEU A 115 -4.41 6.47 1.18
CA LEU A 115 -3.38 5.88 0.34
C LEU A 115 -3.18 4.41 0.73
N GLU A 116 -3.60 3.50 -0.15
CA GLU A 116 -3.38 2.05 0.01
C GLU A 116 -2.07 1.64 -0.65
N ALA A 117 -1.18 0.96 0.09
CA ALA A 117 -0.01 0.30 -0.48
C ALA A 117 0.44 -0.89 0.37
N VAL A 118 0.89 -1.98 -0.27
CA VAL A 118 1.44 -3.15 0.45
C VAL A 118 2.72 -2.77 1.19
N ASN A 119 3.59 -1.99 0.57
CA ASN A 119 4.89 -1.56 1.11
C ASN A 119 4.91 -0.11 1.60
N LEU A 120 3.77 0.42 2.05
CA LEU A 120 3.58 1.81 2.47
C LEU A 120 4.65 2.27 3.48
N ILE A 121 4.95 1.42 4.45
CA ILE A 121 5.91 1.67 5.52
C ILE A 121 7.34 1.61 4.98
N GLU A 122 7.67 0.54 4.25
CA GLU A 122 9.01 0.26 3.73
C GLU A 122 9.42 1.27 2.65
N ALA A 123 8.47 1.70 1.82
CA ALA A 123 8.67 2.73 0.81
C ALA A 123 8.71 4.15 1.41
N GLY A 124 8.37 4.29 2.69
CA GLY A 124 8.40 5.56 3.40
C GLY A 124 7.23 6.48 3.08
N TYR A 125 6.14 5.97 2.50
CA TYR A 125 4.96 6.80 2.20
C TYR A 125 4.19 7.20 3.46
N SER A 126 4.30 6.41 4.54
CA SER A 126 3.72 6.72 5.85
C SER A 126 4.15 8.10 6.39
N LYS A 127 5.32 8.62 6.00
CA LYS A 127 5.80 9.95 6.41
C LYS A 127 4.91 11.11 5.93
N TRP A 128 4.07 10.87 4.93
CA TRP A 128 3.15 11.86 4.37
C TRP A 128 1.71 11.70 4.87
N CYS A 129 1.45 10.61 5.60
CA CYS A 129 0.14 10.32 6.18
C CYS A 129 0.05 10.87 7.62
N ASP A 130 -1.15 11.23 8.04
CA ASP A 130 -1.43 11.65 9.41
C ASP A 130 -1.52 10.46 10.38
N ALA A 131 -1.85 9.28 9.84
CA ALA A 131 -1.76 8.00 10.54
C ALA A 131 -1.59 6.84 9.56
N THR A 132 -0.98 5.75 10.03
CA THR A 132 -0.82 4.49 9.29
C THR A 132 -1.66 3.39 9.94
N TRP A 133 -2.58 2.82 9.19
CA TRP A 133 -3.41 1.69 9.58
C TRP A 133 -2.91 0.40 8.95
N LEU A 134 -2.66 -0.60 9.76
CA LEU A 134 -2.22 -1.93 9.34
C LEU A 134 -3.39 -2.90 9.43
N VAL A 135 -3.68 -3.62 8.34
CA VAL A 135 -4.60 -4.76 8.38
C VAL A 135 -3.78 -6.04 8.53
N ALA A 136 -3.91 -6.65 9.69
CA ALA A 136 -3.26 -7.90 10.07
C ALA A 136 -4.23 -9.08 9.96
N VAL A 137 -3.71 -10.24 9.63
CA VAL A 137 -4.45 -11.50 9.62
C VAL A 137 -3.48 -12.65 9.92
N ASP A 138 -3.97 -13.67 10.59
CA ASP A 138 -3.21 -14.88 10.83
C ASP A 138 -3.06 -15.71 9.55
N ASN A 139 -1.91 -16.36 9.38
CA ASN A 139 -1.65 -17.16 8.17
C ASN A 139 -2.69 -18.27 7.94
N SER A 140 -3.23 -18.84 9.01
CA SER A 140 -4.33 -19.83 8.96
C SER A 140 -5.59 -19.28 8.31
N VAL A 141 -5.81 -17.97 8.35
CA VAL A 141 -6.95 -17.27 7.74
C VAL A 141 -6.57 -16.70 6.37
N ALA A 142 -5.36 -16.15 6.21
CA ALA A 142 -4.89 -15.59 4.95
C ALA A 142 -4.77 -16.63 3.84
N LEU A 143 -4.25 -17.81 4.16
CA LEU A 143 -3.98 -18.86 3.18
C LEU A 143 -5.26 -19.34 2.45
N PRO A 144 -6.32 -19.77 3.12
CA PRO A 144 -7.55 -20.17 2.43
C PRO A 144 -8.21 -19.00 1.68
N ARG A 145 -8.15 -17.76 2.19
CA ARG A 145 -8.67 -16.59 1.48
C ARG A 145 -7.92 -16.35 0.17
N LEU A 146 -6.59 -16.48 0.18
CA LEU A 146 -5.76 -16.31 -1.01
C LEU A 146 -6.02 -17.39 -2.05
N MET A 147 -6.09 -18.64 -1.62
CA MET A 147 -6.41 -19.78 -2.48
C MET A 147 -7.78 -19.62 -3.15
N ALA A 148 -8.80 -19.28 -2.38
CA ALA A 148 -10.17 -19.10 -2.90
C ALA A 148 -10.27 -17.94 -3.90
N ARG A 149 -9.57 -16.82 -3.64
CA ARG A 149 -9.60 -15.62 -4.48
C ARG A 149 -8.90 -15.81 -5.84
N ASN A 150 -7.78 -16.54 -5.85
CA ASN A 150 -6.87 -16.60 -6.99
C ASN A 150 -6.75 -17.98 -7.62
N SER A 151 -7.45 -19.00 -7.08
CA SER A 151 -7.36 -20.42 -7.51
C SER A 151 -5.92 -20.95 -7.45
N PHE A 152 -5.12 -20.48 -6.48
CA PHE A 152 -3.74 -20.96 -6.29
C PHE A 152 -3.73 -22.32 -5.59
N ALA A 153 -2.73 -23.15 -5.94
CA ALA A 153 -2.36 -24.30 -5.13
C ALA A 153 -1.81 -23.83 -3.76
N THR A 154 -1.86 -24.71 -2.77
CA THR A 154 -1.46 -24.39 -1.39
C THR A 154 -0.01 -23.90 -1.33
N GLU A 155 0.90 -24.57 -2.04
CA GLU A 155 2.33 -24.27 -2.08
C GLU A 155 2.58 -22.87 -2.68
N GLU A 156 1.90 -22.54 -3.78
CA GLU A 156 2.01 -21.24 -4.43
C GLU A 156 1.47 -20.12 -3.53
N ALA A 157 0.29 -20.33 -2.92
CA ALA A 157 -0.29 -19.36 -2.00
C ALA A 157 0.61 -19.12 -0.79
N GLN A 158 1.19 -20.18 -0.22
CA GLN A 158 2.12 -20.08 0.91
C GLN A 158 3.42 -19.35 0.53
N GLN A 159 3.99 -19.60 -0.65
CA GLN A 159 5.16 -18.88 -1.13
C GLN A 159 4.90 -17.38 -1.25
N ARG A 160 3.71 -16.99 -1.76
CA ARG A 160 3.33 -15.57 -1.88
C ARG A 160 3.16 -14.89 -0.52
N ILE A 161 2.58 -15.59 0.47
CA ILE A 161 2.49 -15.08 1.84
C ILE A 161 3.89 -14.90 2.43
N ASN A 162 4.76 -15.91 2.30
CA ASN A 162 6.11 -15.91 2.86
C ASN A 162 7.05 -14.89 2.18
N SER A 163 6.73 -14.47 0.96
CA SER A 163 7.52 -13.45 0.24
C SER A 163 7.31 -12.03 0.77
N GLN A 164 6.31 -11.82 1.61
CA GLN A 164 6.01 -10.51 2.19
C GLN A 164 6.44 -10.42 3.66
N GLN A 165 6.68 -9.20 4.11
CA GLN A 165 6.98 -8.96 5.52
C GLN A 165 5.78 -9.35 6.38
N PRO A 166 5.98 -10.10 7.48
CA PRO A 166 4.93 -10.40 8.44
C PRO A 166 4.45 -9.10 9.11
N TRP A 167 3.16 -9.08 9.47
CA TRP A 167 2.52 -7.89 10.01
C TRP A 167 3.14 -7.43 11.35
N GLU A 168 3.70 -8.35 12.12
CA GLU A 168 4.38 -8.07 13.40
C GLU A 168 5.58 -7.13 13.22
N LYS A 169 6.29 -7.21 12.09
CA LYS A 169 7.41 -6.31 11.77
C LYS A 169 6.95 -4.92 11.34
N ARG A 170 5.70 -4.77 10.90
CA ARG A 170 5.07 -3.52 10.50
C ARG A 170 4.32 -2.82 11.62
N SER A 171 3.81 -3.60 12.59
CA SER A 171 3.04 -3.11 13.72
C SER A 171 3.71 -1.97 14.51
N PRO A 172 5.03 -1.99 14.78
CA PRO A 172 5.69 -0.88 15.50
C PRO A 172 5.61 0.47 14.76
N ALA A 173 5.54 0.45 13.43
CA ALA A 173 5.45 1.65 12.59
C ALA A 173 3.99 2.08 12.30
N SER A 174 3.01 1.33 12.81
CA SER A 174 1.59 1.55 12.53
C SER A 174 0.88 2.16 13.72
N ASP A 175 0.04 3.16 13.48
CA ASP A 175 -0.70 3.86 14.53
C ASP A 175 -1.89 3.05 15.02
N PHE A 176 -2.45 2.21 14.16
CA PHE A 176 -3.51 1.27 14.51
C PHE A 176 -3.39 -0.04 13.73
N VAL A 177 -3.75 -1.16 14.38
CA VAL A 177 -3.73 -2.50 13.78
C VAL A 177 -5.13 -3.10 13.85
N PHE A 178 -5.71 -3.36 12.68
CA PHE A 178 -6.95 -4.13 12.54
C PHE A 178 -6.62 -5.62 12.42
N HIS A 179 -7.08 -6.44 13.35
CA HIS A 179 -6.99 -7.90 13.26
C HIS A 179 -8.23 -8.46 12.55
N ASN A 180 -8.08 -8.79 11.25
CA ASN A 180 -9.17 -9.28 10.41
C ASN A 180 -9.23 -10.81 10.38
N ASN A 181 -9.32 -11.45 11.56
CA ASN A 181 -9.40 -12.92 11.71
C ASN A 181 -10.85 -13.46 11.78
N SER A 182 -11.83 -12.57 11.87
CA SER A 182 -13.26 -12.90 11.99
C SER A 182 -14.02 -12.66 10.68
N ASP A 183 -15.34 -12.60 10.79
CA ASP A 183 -16.24 -12.28 9.69
C ASP A 183 -16.18 -10.79 9.27
N LEU A 184 -16.79 -10.51 8.12
CA LEU A 184 -16.77 -9.17 7.53
C LEU A 184 -17.51 -8.12 8.37
N GLU A 185 -18.61 -8.50 9.04
CA GLU A 185 -19.41 -7.57 9.83
C GLU A 185 -18.65 -7.13 11.09
N THR A 186 -17.98 -8.07 11.75
CA THR A 186 -17.07 -7.76 12.87
C THR A 186 -15.94 -6.84 12.43
N PHE A 187 -15.39 -7.08 11.25
CA PHE A 187 -14.34 -6.21 10.70
C PHE A 187 -14.84 -4.79 10.41
N LYS A 188 -16.00 -4.65 9.75
CA LYS A 188 -16.63 -3.33 9.51
C LYS A 188 -16.91 -2.58 10.80
N LYS A 189 -17.47 -3.27 11.80
CA LYS A 189 -17.72 -2.68 13.12
C LYS A 189 -16.46 -2.11 13.74
N SER A 190 -15.33 -2.81 13.63
CA SER A 190 -14.04 -2.30 14.15
C SER A 190 -13.58 -1.02 13.42
N ILE A 191 -13.89 -0.89 12.13
CA ILE A 191 -13.61 0.31 11.34
C ILE A 191 -14.53 1.46 11.80
N ASP A 192 -15.83 1.21 11.95
CA ASP A 192 -16.83 2.19 12.44
C ASP A 192 -16.50 2.71 13.84
N GLU A 193 -15.89 1.89 14.69
CA GLU A 193 -15.43 2.29 16.01
C GLU A 193 -14.16 3.14 15.97
N GLN A 194 -13.29 2.94 14.98
CA GLN A 194 -12.00 3.63 14.89
C GLN A 194 -12.08 4.95 14.12
N VAL A 195 -12.91 5.05 13.10
CA VAL A 195 -13.03 6.27 12.26
C VAL A 195 -13.42 7.52 13.09
N PRO A 196 -14.47 7.49 13.94
CA PRO A 196 -14.82 8.66 14.75
C PRO A 196 -13.67 9.09 15.67
N LYS A 197 -12.97 8.15 16.29
CA LYS A 197 -11.86 8.44 17.22
C LYS A 197 -10.72 9.18 16.54
N ILE A 198 -10.28 8.72 15.36
CA ILE A 198 -9.19 9.38 14.67
C ILE A 198 -9.62 10.75 14.12
N LYS A 199 -10.86 10.87 13.64
CA LYS A 199 -11.39 12.16 13.18
C LYS A 199 -11.47 13.17 14.34
N GLU A 200 -11.92 12.77 15.51
CA GLU A 200 -11.98 13.63 16.71
C GLU A 200 -10.58 14.15 17.07
N LEU A 201 -9.58 13.25 17.18
CA LEU A 201 -8.21 13.65 17.48
C LEU A 201 -7.63 14.59 16.41
N PHE A 202 -7.90 14.31 15.14
CA PHE A 202 -7.41 15.11 14.02
C PHE A 202 -8.02 16.53 14.04
N ILE A 203 -9.35 16.63 14.20
CA ILE A 203 -10.06 17.92 14.26
C ILE A 203 -9.64 18.74 15.48
N ALA A 204 -9.42 18.08 16.63
CA ALA A 204 -8.92 18.71 17.84
C ALA A 204 -7.45 19.15 17.74
N GLY A 205 -6.71 18.75 16.72
CA GLY A 205 -5.26 19.00 16.59
C GLY A 205 -4.42 18.25 17.63
N THR A 206 -4.94 17.14 18.17
CA THR A 206 -4.29 16.34 19.23
C THR A 206 -3.87 14.97 18.74
N LEU A 207 -3.92 14.74 17.43
CA LEU A 207 -3.44 13.49 16.85
C LEU A 207 -1.93 13.37 17.13
N PRO A 208 -1.46 12.23 17.70
CA PRO A 208 -0.04 12.03 17.96
C PRO A 208 0.81 12.04 16.69
N GLU A 209 2.11 12.33 16.82
CA GLU A 209 3.06 12.12 15.72
C GLU A 209 2.96 10.67 15.21
N PRO A 210 2.84 10.43 13.90
CA PRO A 210 2.78 9.08 13.35
C PRO A 210 3.94 8.20 13.82
N ARG A 211 3.64 6.99 14.27
CA ARG A 211 4.63 6.03 14.82
C ARG A 211 5.73 5.66 13.83
N TRP A 212 5.47 5.83 12.53
CA TRP A 212 6.48 5.66 11.50
C TRP A 212 7.75 6.47 11.75
N PHE A 213 7.64 7.69 12.28
CA PHE A 213 8.80 8.55 12.50
C PHE A 213 9.74 8.00 13.59
N SER A 214 9.20 7.57 14.73
CA SER A 214 10.01 6.95 15.79
C SER A 214 10.63 5.64 15.31
N TRP A 215 9.84 4.78 14.68
CA TRP A 215 10.30 3.51 14.11
C TRP A 215 11.40 3.71 13.05
N ASN A 216 11.28 4.71 12.18
CA ASN A 216 12.29 5.00 11.17
C ASN A 216 13.59 5.52 11.79
N ARG A 217 13.52 6.36 12.84
CA ARG A 217 14.71 6.83 13.58
C ARG A 217 15.47 5.66 14.23
N GLU A 218 14.76 4.76 14.87
CA GLU A 218 15.36 3.55 15.48
C GLU A 218 16.09 2.69 14.46
N ARG A 219 15.45 2.41 13.33
CA ARG A 219 16.07 1.63 12.24
C ARG A 219 17.28 2.29 11.58
N GLN A 220 17.31 3.62 11.53
CA GLN A 220 18.46 4.34 11.01
C GLN A 220 19.62 4.27 12.01
N ALA A 221 19.35 4.36 13.30
CA ALA A 221 20.35 4.21 14.35
C ALA A 221 20.99 2.80 14.37
N GLU A 222 20.17 1.74 14.16
CA GLU A 222 20.67 0.37 14.07
C GLU A 222 21.57 0.12 12.84
N LYS A 223 21.36 0.86 11.74
CA LYS A 223 22.16 0.72 10.50
C LYS A 223 23.47 1.51 10.53
N SER A 224 23.64 2.42 11.47
CA SER A 224 24.85 3.22 11.67
C SER A 224 25.46 2.94 13.04
N PRO A 225 25.94 1.70 13.30
CA PRO A 225 26.47 1.35 14.62
C PRO A 225 27.86 1.91 14.92
N ASP A 226 28.52 2.59 13.95
CA ASP A 226 29.87 3.16 14.13
C ASP A 226 29.95 4.56 13.49
N SER A 227 29.82 5.59 14.31
CA SER A 227 30.32 6.94 14.03
C SER A 227 31.02 7.48 15.24
#